data_ee22e2248cec3f10c590a135a9dcc9d8
#
_entry.id   ee22e2248cec3f10c590a135a9dcc9d8
#
_cell.length_a   1.000
_cell.length_b   1.000
_cell.length_c   1.000
_cell.angle_alpha   90.00
_cell.angle_beta   90.00
_cell.angle_gamma   90.00
#
_symmetry.space_group_name_H-M   'P 1'
#
loop_
_entity.id
_entity.type
_entity.pdbx_description
1 polymer ?
#
loop_
_entity_poly.entity_id
_entity_poly.type
_entity_poly.pdbx_seq_one_letter_code
_entity_poly.pdbx_strand_id
1 'polypeptide(L)'
;MSGEHVLICVAWPYANGPLHLGHVAGCYLPPDIQARFERARGNRVLMVSGSDEHGTPITVTAETQGISPQEVVDKYHAINTKALLDLGCTWEPNIDPRGVEFGGSLFNRTSDPEHYKIVSENFLSLMNAGLFERKVMQQYYEVREDGGRFLPDRYVEGECPNCGADDARGDQCDECGVTYEANELKNPRSKMNPNAKIEIRDTEHFFYRLDLFQKALEEHASHRQSVWKSNVRAMTKQWLDMGLRPRAVTRDL
;
A
#
# COMPACT_ATOMS: atom_id res chain seq x y z
N MET A 1 16.20 -35.31 -5.55
CA MET A 1 14.92 -34.71 -5.99
C MET A 1 15.15 -33.22 -6.06
N SER A 2 14.99 -32.57 -7.22
CA SER A 2 15.05 -31.11 -7.33
C SER A 2 13.74 -30.57 -6.74
N GLY A 3 13.78 -29.97 -5.53
CA GLY A 3 12.62 -29.34 -4.96
C GLY A 3 12.12 -28.19 -5.83
N GLU A 4 10.83 -27.89 -5.75
CA GLU A 4 10.23 -26.74 -6.44
C GLU A 4 10.73 -25.43 -5.86
N HIS A 5 10.72 -24.36 -6.65
CA HIS A 5 10.95 -23.01 -6.15
C HIS A 5 9.63 -22.40 -5.70
N VAL A 6 9.55 -21.99 -4.46
CA VAL A 6 8.35 -21.41 -3.84
C VAL A 6 8.68 -19.98 -3.39
N LEU A 7 7.97 -19.01 -3.95
CA LEU A 7 8.02 -17.62 -3.52
C LEU A 7 6.81 -17.31 -2.64
N ILE A 8 7.06 -16.79 -1.44
CA ILE A 8 6.03 -16.37 -0.50
C ILE A 8 6.17 -14.86 -0.29
N CYS A 9 5.24 -14.10 -0.87
CA CYS A 9 5.17 -12.65 -0.72
C CYS A 9 4.22 -12.30 0.43
N VAL A 10 4.76 -11.69 1.48
CA VAL A 10 3.99 -11.26 2.65
C VAL A 10 3.72 -9.77 2.57
N ALA A 11 2.52 -9.33 2.94
CA ALA A 11 2.16 -7.92 2.91
C ALA A 11 3.09 -7.08 3.81
N TRP A 12 3.40 -5.87 3.34
CA TRP A 12 4.28 -4.94 4.04
C TRP A 12 3.46 -4.05 4.98
N PRO A 13 3.76 -4.04 6.30
CA PRO A 13 3.08 -3.15 7.24
C PRO A 13 3.63 -1.73 7.12
N TYR A 14 2.78 -0.74 7.34
CA TYR A 14 3.26 0.61 7.57
C TYR A 14 4.12 0.69 8.84
N ALA A 15 5.30 1.31 8.73
CA ALA A 15 6.19 1.54 9.86
C ALA A 15 5.77 2.80 10.65
N ASN A 16 4.50 2.89 11.05
CA ASN A 16 3.93 4.01 11.80
C ASN A 16 3.45 3.64 13.21
N GLY A 17 3.62 2.39 13.61
CA GLY A 17 3.22 1.84 14.89
C GLY A 17 3.74 0.43 15.11
N PRO A 18 3.63 -0.10 16.35
CA PRO A 18 3.99 -1.50 16.62
C PRO A 18 2.97 -2.45 16.01
N LEU A 19 3.44 -3.65 15.63
CA LEU A 19 2.55 -4.73 15.22
C LEU A 19 1.65 -5.16 16.38
N HIS A 20 0.38 -5.38 16.10
CA HIS A 20 -0.56 -5.95 17.07
C HIS A 20 -0.87 -7.41 16.72
N LEU A 21 -1.57 -8.10 17.63
CA LEU A 21 -1.88 -9.52 17.50
C LEU A 21 -2.56 -9.88 16.16
N GLY A 22 -3.42 -9.00 15.64
CA GLY A 22 -4.08 -9.20 14.33
C GLY A 22 -3.08 -9.23 13.17
N HIS A 23 -2.04 -8.38 13.17
CA HIS A 23 -0.96 -8.46 12.19
C HIS A 23 -0.21 -9.78 12.30
N VAL A 24 0.18 -10.16 13.52
CA VAL A 24 0.95 -11.39 13.76
C VAL A 24 0.19 -12.63 13.32
N ALA A 25 -1.04 -12.81 13.82
CA ALA A 25 -1.84 -14.00 13.58
C ALA A 25 -2.41 -14.07 12.16
N GLY A 26 -2.74 -12.91 11.55
CA GLY A 26 -3.39 -12.87 10.25
C GLY A 26 -2.46 -12.72 9.05
N CYS A 27 -1.31 -12.06 9.24
CA CYS A 27 -0.43 -11.68 8.15
C CYS A 27 0.94 -12.39 8.17
N TYR A 28 1.58 -12.55 9.35
CA TYR A 28 2.98 -12.97 9.41
C TYR A 28 3.19 -14.45 9.77
N LEU A 29 2.46 -14.97 10.77
CA LEU A 29 2.59 -16.39 11.16
C LEU A 29 2.12 -17.38 10.07
N PRO A 30 0.99 -17.18 9.37
CA PRO A 30 0.56 -18.12 8.35
C PRO A 30 1.59 -18.34 7.22
N PRO A 31 2.16 -17.27 6.60
CA PRO A 31 3.21 -17.46 5.59
C PRO A 31 4.51 -18.04 6.15
N ASP A 32 4.91 -17.74 7.39
CA ASP A 32 6.07 -18.38 8.02
C ASP A 32 5.84 -19.90 8.22
N ILE A 33 4.67 -20.29 8.67
CA ILE A 33 4.28 -21.71 8.78
C ILE A 33 4.34 -22.38 7.39
N GLN A 34 3.82 -21.73 6.36
CA GLN A 34 3.88 -22.24 4.99
C GLN A 34 5.32 -22.37 4.50
N ALA A 35 6.17 -21.36 4.77
CA ALA A 35 7.58 -21.39 4.39
C ALA A 35 8.32 -22.56 5.04
N ARG A 36 8.12 -22.78 6.34
CA ARG A 36 8.68 -23.92 7.07
C ARG A 36 8.20 -25.25 6.53
N PHE A 37 6.91 -25.37 6.24
CA PHE A 37 6.31 -26.57 5.67
C PHE A 37 6.93 -26.90 4.31
N GLU A 38 7.05 -25.93 3.42
CA GLU A 38 7.64 -26.16 2.09
C GLU A 38 9.12 -26.50 2.15
N ARG A 39 9.88 -25.88 3.06
CA ARG A 39 11.29 -26.25 3.33
C ARG A 39 11.40 -27.69 3.84
N ALA A 40 10.52 -28.09 4.77
CA ALA A 40 10.48 -29.46 5.28
C ALA A 40 10.16 -30.51 4.19
N ARG A 41 9.44 -30.12 3.14
CA ARG A 41 9.19 -30.94 1.93
C ARG A 41 10.38 -31.02 0.97
N GLY A 42 11.46 -30.28 1.25
CA GLY A 42 12.64 -30.21 0.39
C GLY A 42 12.54 -29.17 -0.73
N ASN A 43 11.57 -28.26 -0.69
CA ASN A 43 11.44 -27.17 -1.64
C ASN A 43 12.40 -26.02 -1.31
N ARG A 44 12.78 -25.26 -2.34
CA ARG A 44 13.54 -24.01 -2.21
C ARG A 44 12.56 -22.87 -1.98
N VAL A 45 12.59 -22.27 -0.78
CA VAL A 45 11.61 -21.24 -0.39
C VAL A 45 12.29 -19.88 -0.22
N LEU A 46 11.74 -18.87 -0.89
CA LEU A 46 12.05 -17.47 -0.66
C LEU A 46 10.80 -16.81 -0.06
N MET A 47 10.88 -16.36 1.20
CA MET A 47 9.83 -15.58 1.85
C MET A 47 10.31 -14.13 1.97
N VAL A 48 9.54 -13.19 1.46
CA VAL A 48 9.90 -11.77 1.41
C VAL A 48 8.81 -10.89 2.00
N SER A 49 9.22 -9.85 2.71
CA SER A 49 8.40 -8.75 3.19
C SER A 49 9.28 -7.55 3.55
N GLY A 50 8.71 -6.55 4.18
CA GLY A 50 9.44 -5.38 4.65
C GLY A 50 8.51 -4.36 5.27
N SER A 51 9.06 -3.21 5.66
CA SER A 51 8.31 -2.06 6.14
C SER A 51 7.89 -1.16 5.00
N ASP A 52 6.61 -0.84 4.93
CA ASP A 52 6.11 0.27 4.10
C ASP A 52 6.35 1.59 4.86
N GLU A 53 7.24 2.42 4.32
CA GLU A 53 7.82 3.57 5.02
C GLU A 53 7.43 4.91 4.39
N HIS A 54 6.47 4.91 3.48
CA HIS A 54 5.99 6.10 2.80
C HIS A 54 4.49 6.32 2.98
N GLY A 55 4.07 7.55 2.69
CA GLY A 55 2.66 7.92 2.62
C GLY A 55 2.08 8.46 3.92
N THR A 56 0.80 8.80 3.82
CA THR A 56 0.03 9.50 4.86
C THR A 56 0.10 8.90 6.27
N PRO A 57 0.08 7.57 6.48
CA PRO A 57 0.16 7.04 7.85
C PRO A 57 1.45 7.41 8.58
N ILE A 58 2.57 7.51 7.86
CA ILE A 58 3.85 7.89 8.42
C ILE A 58 3.86 9.39 8.76
N THR A 59 3.42 10.24 7.82
CA THR A 59 3.42 11.71 8.04
C THR A 59 2.47 12.12 9.16
N VAL A 60 1.29 11.50 9.27
CA VAL A 60 0.37 11.72 10.41
C VAL A 60 1.04 11.38 11.74
N THR A 61 1.70 10.22 11.81
CA THR A 61 2.39 9.81 13.04
C THR A 61 3.54 10.76 13.38
N ALA A 62 4.33 11.19 12.37
CA ALA A 62 5.42 12.14 12.54
C ALA A 62 4.92 13.49 13.08
N GLU A 63 3.90 14.07 12.46
CA GLU A 63 3.27 15.32 12.91
C GLU A 63 2.71 15.20 14.33
N THR A 64 2.03 14.09 14.65
CA THR A 64 1.46 13.86 15.98
C THR A 64 2.52 13.72 17.07
N GLN A 65 3.67 13.11 16.74
CA GLN A 65 4.77 12.91 17.68
C GLN A 65 5.78 14.06 17.69
N GLY A 66 5.69 15.00 16.76
CA GLY A 66 6.63 16.12 16.64
C GLY A 66 8.04 15.70 16.23
N ILE A 67 8.18 14.63 15.47
CA ILE A 67 9.45 14.08 14.98
C ILE A 67 9.42 13.95 13.45
N SER A 68 10.56 13.71 12.84
CA SER A 68 10.63 13.52 11.38
C SER A 68 10.00 12.19 10.93
N PRO A 69 9.51 12.09 9.68
CA PRO A 69 9.06 10.82 9.10
C PRO A 69 10.13 9.73 9.17
N GLN A 70 11.41 10.09 8.97
CA GLN A 70 12.52 9.13 9.04
C GLN A 70 12.68 8.54 10.44
N GLU A 71 12.60 9.37 11.50
CA GLU A 71 12.67 8.89 12.88
C GLU A 71 11.51 7.95 13.22
N VAL A 72 10.31 8.22 12.68
CA VAL A 72 9.15 7.33 12.84
C VAL A 72 9.44 5.95 12.26
N VAL A 73 9.85 5.90 10.98
CA VAL A 73 10.05 4.61 10.29
C VAL A 73 11.25 3.84 10.85
N ASP A 74 12.34 4.51 11.24
CA ASP A 74 13.50 3.87 11.87
C ASP A 74 13.11 3.19 13.19
N LYS A 75 12.35 3.90 14.03
CA LYS A 75 11.84 3.39 15.30
C LYS A 75 10.95 2.16 15.11
N TYR A 76 9.94 2.26 14.24
CA TYR A 76 8.95 1.19 14.12
C TYR A 76 9.43 0.02 13.26
N HIS A 77 10.30 0.26 12.27
CA HIS A 77 10.98 -0.82 11.58
C HIS A 77 11.77 -1.71 12.56
N ALA A 78 12.57 -1.09 13.43
CA ALA A 78 13.36 -1.82 14.43
C ALA A 78 12.48 -2.63 15.41
N ILE A 79 11.41 -2.00 15.93
CA ILE A 79 10.47 -2.65 16.87
C ILE A 79 9.78 -3.83 16.18
N ASN A 80 9.26 -3.64 14.97
CA ASN A 80 8.49 -4.63 14.24
C ASN A 80 9.36 -5.81 13.79
N THR A 81 10.56 -5.53 13.28
CA THR A 81 11.54 -6.56 12.92
C THR A 81 11.90 -7.41 14.13
N LYS A 82 12.21 -6.75 15.27
CA LYS A 82 12.52 -7.47 16.51
C LYS A 82 11.35 -8.35 16.97
N ALA A 83 10.12 -7.84 16.95
CA ALA A 83 8.93 -8.60 17.35
C ALA A 83 8.74 -9.86 16.49
N LEU A 84 8.92 -9.75 15.17
CA LEU A 84 8.82 -10.89 14.27
C LEU A 84 9.93 -11.93 14.50
N LEU A 85 11.15 -11.47 14.75
CA LEU A 85 12.27 -12.37 15.08
C LEU A 85 12.06 -13.07 16.44
N ASP A 86 11.59 -12.35 17.45
CA ASP A 86 11.29 -12.93 18.78
C ASP A 86 10.18 -14.00 18.70
N LEU A 87 9.25 -13.85 17.76
CA LEU A 87 8.23 -14.86 17.44
C LEU A 87 8.76 -16.04 16.62
N GLY A 88 10.03 -15.97 16.20
CA GLY A 88 10.68 -16.98 15.38
C GLY A 88 10.27 -16.97 13.92
N CYS A 89 9.70 -15.87 13.41
CA CYS A 89 9.49 -15.73 11.97
C CYS A 89 10.84 -15.71 11.26
N THR A 90 11.04 -16.63 10.35
CA THR A 90 12.32 -16.84 9.67
C THR A 90 12.32 -16.16 8.30
N TRP A 91 12.77 -14.95 8.25
CA TRP A 91 13.15 -14.25 7.01
C TRP A 91 14.52 -14.77 6.57
N GLU A 92 14.55 -16.08 6.26
CA GLU A 92 15.77 -16.81 5.96
C GLU A 92 16.22 -16.71 4.55
N PRO A 93 17.42 -17.19 4.45
CA PRO A 93 18.64 -16.52 4.81
C PRO A 93 19.07 -15.64 3.66
N ASN A 94 20.04 -14.84 3.91
CA ASN A 94 20.77 -13.99 2.98
C ASN A 94 21.38 -14.71 1.75
N ILE A 95 20.82 -15.83 1.33
CA ILE A 95 21.35 -16.63 0.22
C ILE A 95 20.25 -16.79 -0.83
N ASP A 96 20.46 -16.23 -1.99
CA ASP A 96 19.57 -16.47 -3.12
C ASP A 96 19.71 -17.91 -3.65
N PRO A 97 18.78 -18.36 -4.50
CA PRO A 97 18.85 -19.69 -5.10
C PRO A 97 20.13 -19.97 -5.90
N ARG A 98 20.91 -18.96 -6.24
CA ARG A 98 22.20 -19.05 -6.95
C ARG A 98 23.38 -19.13 -5.99
N GLY A 99 23.15 -19.07 -4.67
CA GLY A 99 24.20 -19.08 -3.65
C GLY A 99 24.83 -17.71 -3.39
N VAL A 100 24.21 -16.63 -3.85
CA VAL A 100 24.65 -15.25 -3.58
C VAL A 100 24.11 -14.84 -2.21
N GLU A 101 25.00 -14.42 -1.32
CA GLU A 101 24.61 -13.80 -0.05
C GLU A 101 24.07 -12.39 -0.28
N PHE A 102 22.86 -12.14 0.19
CA PHE A 102 22.35 -10.77 0.31
C PHE A 102 22.78 -10.20 1.67
N GLY A 103 23.33 -9.00 1.64
CA GLY A 103 23.62 -8.28 2.88
C GLY A 103 22.33 -7.82 3.55
N GLY A 104 21.90 -8.49 4.63
CA GLY A 104 20.75 -8.09 5.43
C GLY A 104 19.61 -9.12 5.49
N SER A 105 18.56 -8.76 6.19
CA SER A 105 17.33 -9.55 6.33
C SER A 105 16.46 -9.38 5.07
N LEU A 106 15.74 -10.44 4.67
CA LEU A 106 14.69 -10.37 3.65
C LEU A 106 13.42 -9.64 4.13
N PHE A 107 13.44 -9.10 5.35
CA PHE A 107 12.52 -8.08 5.83
C PHE A 107 13.13 -6.71 5.57
N ASN A 108 12.88 -6.19 4.37
CA ASN A 108 13.54 -4.99 3.85
C ASN A 108 12.76 -3.70 4.17
N ARG A 109 13.12 -2.60 3.53
CA ARG A 109 12.54 -1.26 3.74
C ARG A 109 12.21 -0.63 2.39
N THR A 110 11.05 0.04 2.26
CA THR A 110 10.76 0.81 1.05
C THR A 110 11.59 2.09 0.96
N SER A 111 12.22 2.53 2.06
CA SER A 111 13.18 3.65 2.07
C SER A 111 14.62 3.24 1.72
N ASP A 112 14.87 1.98 1.39
CA ASP A 112 16.18 1.52 0.94
C ASP A 112 16.54 2.16 -0.41
N PRO A 113 17.79 2.70 -0.59
CA PRO A 113 18.19 3.32 -1.84
C PRO A 113 18.08 2.41 -3.07
N GLU A 114 18.34 1.10 -2.94
CA GLU A 114 18.17 0.16 -4.03
C GLU A 114 16.68 -0.03 -4.38
N HIS A 115 15.79 0.04 -3.38
CA HIS A 115 14.35 0.03 -3.62
C HIS A 115 13.92 1.25 -4.44
N TYR A 116 14.39 2.45 -4.10
CA TYR A 116 14.11 3.67 -4.87
C TYR A 116 14.55 3.55 -6.33
N LYS A 117 15.74 3.00 -6.56
CA LYS A 117 16.25 2.78 -7.90
C LYS A 117 15.34 1.84 -8.70
N ILE A 118 15.00 0.69 -8.13
CA ILE A 118 14.13 -0.31 -8.76
C ILE A 118 12.75 0.28 -9.08
N VAL A 119 12.15 1.02 -8.14
CA VAL A 119 10.84 1.65 -8.34
C VAL A 119 10.91 2.70 -9.45
N SER A 120 11.95 3.53 -9.47
CA SER A 120 12.14 4.56 -10.50
C SER A 120 12.35 3.95 -11.88
N GLU A 121 13.19 2.93 -12.00
CA GLU A 121 13.44 2.20 -13.25
C GLU A 121 12.16 1.53 -13.76
N ASN A 122 11.38 0.93 -12.86
CA ASN A 122 10.11 0.29 -13.20
C ASN A 122 9.07 1.31 -13.68
N PHE A 123 8.95 2.46 -12.97
CA PHE A 123 8.07 3.55 -13.39
C PHE A 123 8.43 4.05 -14.79
N LEU A 124 9.71 4.31 -15.06
CA LEU A 124 10.17 4.76 -16.37
C LEU A 124 9.93 3.72 -17.47
N SER A 125 10.10 2.44 -17.16
CA SER A 125 9.82 1.34 -18.08
C SER A 125 8.34 1.31 -18.48
N LEU A 126 7.44 1.41 -17.51
CA LEU A 126 6.00 1.44 -17.76
C LEU A 126 5.57 2.71 -18.52
N MET A 127 6.20 3.84 -18.21
CA MET A 127 5.96 5.10 -18.93
C MET A 127 6.38 4.98 -20.40
N ASN A 128 7.57 4.45 -20.65
CA ASN A 128 8.09 4.24 -22.02
C ASN A 128 7.25 3.22 -22.81
N ALA A 129 6.61 2.28 -22.11
CA ALA A 129 5.67 1.32 -22.71
C ALA A 129 4.27 1.94 -23.01
N GLY A 130 4.06 3.24 -22.69
CA GLY A 130 2.79 3.92 -22.94
C GLY A 130 1.65 3.49 -22.00
N LEU A 131 2.01 2.96 -20.82
CA LEU A 131 1.04 2.46 -19.84
C LEU A 131 0.58 3.51 -18.83
N PHE A 132 1.04 4.73 -18.97
CA PHE A 132 0.56 5.88 -18.19
C PHE A 132 -0.12 6.91 -19.09
N GLU A 133 -1.11 7.58 -18.53
CA GLU A 133 -1.68 8.80 -19.08
C GLU A 133 -1.61 9.91 -18.03
N ARG A 134 -1.55 11.16 -18.47
CA ARG A 134 -1.65 12.32 -17.57
C ARG A 134 -3.08 12.78 -17.50
N LYS A 135 -3.55 13.03 -16.28
CA LYS A 135 -4.88 13.61 -16.04
C LYS A 135 -4.81 14.66 -14.95
N VAL A 136 -5.56 15.72 -15.17
CA VAL A 136 -5.89 16.68 -14.13
C VAL A 136 -6.99 16.08 -13.26
N MET A 137 -6.82 16.15 -11.95
CA MET A 137 -7.82 15.79 -10.96
C MET A 137 -7.96 16.90 -9.92
N GLN A 138 -9.09 16.92 -9.24
CA GLN A 138 -9.34 17.85 -8.14
C GLN A 138 -8.89 17.24 -6.83
N GLN A 139 -8.16 18.02 -6.01
CA GLN A 139 -7.74 17.62 -4.68
C GLN A 139 -7.98 18.73 -3.67
N TYR A 140 -8.14 18.35 -2.41
CA TYR A 140 -8.23 19.30 -1.31
C TYR A 140 -6.89 19.97 -1.07
N TYR A 141 -6.93 21.26 -0.83
CA TYR A 141 -5.77 22.09 -0.53
C TYR A 141 -6.01 22.88 0.74
N GLU A 142 -5.14 22.72 1.73
CA GLU A 142 -5.12 23.49 2.96
C GLU A 142 -4.39 24.79 2.72
N VAL A 143 -5.12 25.92 2.85
CA VAL A 143 -4.53 27.25 2.71
C VAL A 143 -3.82 27.62 4.00
N ARG A 144 -2.54 27.99 3.91
CA ARG A 144 -1.70 28.46 5.01
C ARG A 144 -0.99 29.75 4.65
N GLU A 145 -0.53 30.52 5.63
CA GLU A 145 0.25 31.73 5.41
C GLU A 145 1.60 31.46 4.69
N ASP A 146 2.17 30.29 4.89
CA ASP A 146 3.41 29.81 4.28
C ASP A 146 3.23 29.20 2.87
N GLY A 147 2.04 29.29 2.28
CA GLY A 147 1.72 28.78 0.94
C GLY A 147 0.78 27.59 0.91
N GLY A 148 0.59 26.89 2.03
CA GLY A 148 -0.31 25.75 2.15
C GLY A 148 0.18 24.45 1.49
N ARG A 149 -0.68 23.42 1.49
CA ARG A 149 -0.36 22.08 0.94
C ARG A 149 -1.59 21.35 0.42
N PHE A 150 -1.39 20.46 -0.53
CA PHE A 150 -2.40 19.47 -0.88
C PHE A 150 -2.62 18.48 0.28
N LEU A 151 -3.86 18.10 0.49
CA LEU A 151 -4.23 17.15 1.53
C LEU A 151 -4.61 15.81 0.90
N PRO A 152 -3.91 14.73 1.27
CA PRO A 152 -4.39 13.38 0.98
C PRO A 152 -5.79 13.15 1.58
N ASP A 153 -6.58 12.28 0.95
CA ASP A 153 -7.98 12.03 1.35
C ASP A 153 -8.16 11.69 2.84
N ARG A 154 -7.17 11.05 3.46
CA ARG A 154 -7.18 10.70 4.90
C ARG A 154 -6.95 11.88 5.85
N TYR A 155 -6.51 13.03 5.34
CA TYR A 155 -6.38 14.28 6.09
C TYR A 155 -7.65 15.13 6.05
N VAL A 156 -8.63 14.72 5.24
CA VAL A 156 -9.88 15.45 5.08
C VAL A 156 -11.02 14.60 5.60
N GLU A 157 -11.90 15.21 6.34
CA GLU A 157 -13.17 14.64 6.77
C GLU A 157 -14.30 15.65 6.55
N GLY A 158 -15.52 15.16 6.46
CA GLY A 158 -16.68 15.98 6.23
C GLY A 158 -17.96 15.17 6.24
N GLU A 159 -19.05 15.78 5.81
CA GLU A 159 -20.36 15.14 5.76
C GLU A 159 -20.49 14.29 4.49
N CYS A 160 -20.83 13.01 4.66
CA CYS A 160 -21.06 12.07 3.55
C CYS A 160 -22.16 12.56 2.61
N PRO A 161 -21.95 12.63 1.29
CA PRO A 161 -22.98 13.06 0.34
C PRO A 161 -24.17 12.08 0.28
N ASN A 162 -23.98 10.81 0.66
CA ASN A 162 -25.00 9.76 0.59
C ASN A 162 -25.78 9.57 1.90
N CYS A 163 -25.10 9.38 3.04
CA CYS A 163 -25.78 9.05 4.30
C CYS A 163 -25.76 10.18 5.35
N GLY A 164 -25.00 11.26 5.13
CA GLY A 164 -24.93 12.39 6.05
C GLY A 164 -24.03 12.16 7.27
N ALA A 165 -23.22 11.11 7.32
CA ALA A 165 -22.25 10.91 8.40
C ALA A 165 -21.22 12.03 8.41
N ASP A 166 -20.92 12.62 9.59
CA ASP A 166 -20.11 13.84 9.73
C ASP A 166 -18.60 13.61 9.66
N ASP A 167 -18.15 12.37 9.71
CA ASP A 167 -16.73 11.96 9.74
C ASP A 167 -16.30 11.16 8.52
N ALA A 168 -17.06 11.30 7.43
CA ALA A 168 -16.71 10.69 6.16
C ALA A 168 -15.38 11.23 5.65
N ARG A 169 -14.54 10.35 5.08
CA ARG A 169 -13.22 10.71 4.55
C ARG A 169 -13.32 11.44 3.22
N GLY A 170 -12.21 12.00 2.75
CA GLY A 170 -12.16 12.76 1.51
C GLY A 170 -12.59 12.01 0.25
N ASP A 171 -12.55 10.66 0.25
CA ASP A 171 -12.83 9.82 -0.91
C ASP A 171 -13.86 8.70 -0.66
N GLN A 172 -14.21 8.45 0.61
CA GLN A 172 -15.14 7.37 0.98
C GLN A 172 -15.79 7.58 2.35
N CYS A 173 -16.93 6.96 2.55
CA CYS A 173 -17.61 6.91 3.84
C CYS A 173 -17.45 5.53 4.49
N ASP A 174 -16.95 5.49 5.73
CA ASP A 174 -16.80 4.24 6.47
C ASP A 174 -18.14 3.68 6.96
N GLU A 175 -19.19 4.51 7.14
CA GLU A 175 -20.52 4.10 7.57
C GLU A 175 -21.32 3.40 6.47
N CYS A 176 -21.35 3.96 5.27
CA CYS A 176 -22.18 3.41 4.18
C CYS A 176 -21.39 2.79 3.02
N GLY A 177 -20.05 2.88 3.06
CA GLY A 177 -19.14 2.27 2.07
C GLY A 177 -19.14 2.96 0.70
N VAL A 178 -19.84 4.09 0.52
CA VAL A 178 -19.85 4.81 -0.76
C VAL A 178 -18.50 5.49 -1.00
N THR A 179 -18.05 5.48 -2.25
CA THR A 179 -16.90 6.26 -2.73
C THR A 179 -17.38 7.44 -3.57
N TYR A 180 -16.68 8.56 -3.51
CA TYR A 180 -17.01 9.80 -4.18
C TYR A 180 -15.76 10.60 -4.55
N GLU A 181 -15.94 11.61 -5.38
CA GLU A 181 -14.88 12.56 -5.74
C GLU A 181 -14.75 13.67 -4.68
N ALA A 182 -13.59 14.32 -4.60
CA ALA A 182 -13.31 15.36 -3.60
C ALA A 182 -14.35 16.49 -3.56
N ASN A 183 -14.92 16.85 -4.69
CA ASN A 183 -15.93 17.92 -4.79
C ASN A 183 -17.34 17.52 -4.32
N GLU A 184 -17.57 16.26 -4.00
CA GLU A 184 -18.86 15.74 -3.56
C GLU A 184 -19.01 15.72 -2.04
N LEU A 185 -17.87 15.65 -1.29
CA LEU A 185 -17.88 15.70 0.17
C LEU A 185 -18.39 17.07 0.64
N LYS A 186 -19.35 17.06 1.55
CA LYS A 186 -19.92 18.29 2.10
C LYS A 186 -19.14 18.76 3.33
N ASN A 187 -19.02 20.06 3.49
CA ASN A 187 -18.34 20.68 4.64
C ASN A 187 -16.96 20.10 4.94
N PRO A 188 -16.06 20.00 3.92
CA PRO A 188 -14.74 19.41 4.12
C PRO A 188 -13.91 20.22 5.11
N ARG A 189 -13.24 19.54 6.04
CA ARG A 189 -12.34 20.12 7.02
C ARG A 189 -11.05 19.32 7.13
N SER A 190 -9.94 20.00 7.44
CA SER A 190 -8.69 19.33 7.72
C SER A 190 -8.75 18.62 9.08
N LYS A 191 -8.45 17.34 9.10
CA LYS A 191 -8.40 16.56 10.34
C LYS A 191 -7.29 17.02 11.29
N MET A 192 -6.18 17.51 10.73
CA MET A 192 -5.01 17.98 11.51
C MET A 192 -5.18 19.43 11.96
N ASN A 193 -5.90 20.24 11.19
CA ASN A 193 -6.18 21.64 11.51
C ASN A 193 -7.63 21.99 11.17
N PRO A 194 -8.59 21.70 12.06
CA PRO A 194 -10.02 21.88 11.78
C PRO A 194 -10.41 23.33 11.45
N ASN A 195 -9.59 24.32 11.81
CA ASN A 195 -9.82 25.75 11.54
C ASN A 195 -9.18 26.23 10.22
N ALA A 196 -8.44 25.36 9.54
CA ALA A 196 -7.83 25.73 8.27
C ALA A 196 -8.89 25.91 7.17
N LYS A 197 -8.66 26.89 6.32
CA LYS A 197 -9.45 27.04 5.09
C LYS A 197 -9.07 25.95 4.12
N ILE A 198 -10.06 25.17 3.66
CA ILE A 198 -9.90 24.15 2.64
C ILE A 198 -10.43 24.69 1.31
N GLU A 199 -9.66 24.50 0.25
CA GLU A 199 -10.02 24.77 -1.14
C GLU A 199 -9.89 23.49 -1.96
N ILE A 200 -10.59 23.43 -3.09
CA ILE A 200 -10.36 22.40 -4.11
C ILE A 200 -9.51 23.02 -5.20
N ARG A 201 -8.41 22.36 -5.55
CA ARG A 201 -7.49 22.81 -6.61
C ARG A 201 -7.21 21.69 -7.59
N ASP A 202 -6.95 22.07 -8.82
CA ASP A 202 -6.53 21.16 -9.88
C ASP A 202 -5.06 20.78 -9.69
N THR A 203 -4.75 19.49 -9.87
CA THR A 203 -3.40 18.96 -9.90
C THR A 203 -3.27 17.90 -10.98
N GLU A 204 -2.08 17.76 -11.58
CA GLU A 204 -1.83 16.81 -12.67
C GLU A 204 -1.09 15.59 -12.11
N HIS A 205 -1.62 14.40 -12.40
CA HIS A 205 -1.03 13.12 -11.99
C HIS A 205 -0.90 12.14 -13.14
N PHE A 206 0.01 11.18 -12.97
CA PHE A 206 0.09 10.01 -13.83
C PHE A 206 -0.90 8.95 -13.38
N PHE A 207 -1.64 8.42 -14.34
CA PHE A 207 -2.61 7.34 -14.16
C PHE A 207 -2.15 6.10 -14.91
N TYR A 208 -2.01 4.99 -14.19
CA TYR A 208 -1.75 3.70 -14.80
C TYR A 208 -2.98 3.19 -15.55
N ARG A 209 -2.81 2.85 -16.82
CA ARG A 209 -3.86 2.41 -17.73
C ARG A 209 -4.28 0.97 -17.46
N LEU A 210 -4.82 0.74 -16.26
CA LEU A 210 -5.29 -0.59 -15.85
C LEU A 210 -6.41 -1.12 -16.75
N ASP A 211 -7.19 -0.25 -17.35
CA ASP A 211 -8.24 -0.54 -18.33
C ASP A 211 -7.74 -1.35 -19.52
N LEU A 212 -6.49 -1.15 -19.97
CA LEU A 212 -5.89 -1.90 -21.09
C LEU A 212 -5.73 -3.40 -20.78
N PHE A 213 -5.75 -3.78 -19.51
CA PHE A 213 -5.54 -5.15 -19.05
C PHE A 213 -6.84 -5.90 -18.72
N GLN A 214 -8.01 -5.27 -18.89
CA GLN A 214 -9.31 -5.84 -18.56
C GLN A 214 -9.45 -7.28 -19.07
N LYS A 215 -9.33 -7.47 -20.39
CA LYS A 215 -9.50 -8.78 -21.02
C LYS A 215 -8.48 -9.81 -20.54
N ALA A 216 -7.21 -9.43 -20.43
CA ALA A 216 -6.15 -10.33 -19.97
C ALA A 216 -6.37 -10.78 -18.53
N LEU A 217 -6.86 -9.87 -17.67
CA LEU A 217 -7.16 -10.18 -16.27
C LEU A 217 -8.42 -11.04 -16.13
N GLU A 218 -9.44 -10.85 -16.97
CA GLU A 218 -10.61 -11.75 -17.04
C GLU A 218 -10.22 -13.17 -17.42
N GLU A 219 -9.38 -13.31 -18.43
CA GLU A 219 -8.85 -14.59 -18.87
C GLU A 219 -8.01 -15.25 -17.78
N HIS A 220 -7.08 -14.51 -17.16
CA HIS A 220 -6.29 -14.99 -16.03
C HIS A 220 -7.18 -15.47 -14.86
N ALA A 221 -8.17 -14.66 -14.47
CA ALA A 221 -9.09 -15.00 -13.40
C ALA A 221 -9.89 -16.28 -13.70
N SER A 222 -10.30 -16.47 -14.97
CA SER A 222 -11.02 -17.68 -15.40
C SER A 222 -10.19 -18.95 -15.20
N HIS A 223 -8.89 -18.89 -15.49
CA HIS A 223 -7.96 -20.01 -15.31
C HIS A 223 -7.62 -20.30 -13.84
N ARG A 224 -7.88 -19.38 -12.92
CA ARG A 224 -7.58 -19.51 -11.50
C ARG A 224 -8.77 -19.92 -10.64
N GLN A 225 -9.93 -20.16 -11.22
CA GLN A 225 -11.19 -20.49 -10.51
C GLN A 225 -11.02 -21.69 -9.54
N SER A 226 -10.23 -22.69 -9.90
CA SER A 226 -10.06 -23.92 -9.10
C SER A 226 -9.09 -23.75 -7.93
N VAL A 227 -8.16 -22.77 -7.99
CA VAL A 227 -7.09 -22.62 -6.99
C VAL A 227 -7.31 -21.42 -6.05
N TRP A 228 -8.07 -20.43 -6.47
CA TRP A 228 -8.37 -19.27 -5.63
C TRP A 228 -9.46 -19.55 -4.60
N LYS A 229 -9.30 -18.98 -3.41
CA LYS A 229 -10.35 -19.00 -2.38
C LYS A 229 -11.59 -18.25 -2.85
N SER A 230 -12.76 -18.61 -2.31
CA SER A 230 -14.06 -18.06 -2.71
C SER A 230 -14.15 -16.53 -2.58
N ASN A 231 -13.61 -15.96 -1.51
CA ASN A 231 -13.57 -14.50 -1.30
C ASN A 231 -12.68 -13.78 -2.32
N VAL A 232 -11.54 -14.37 -2.69
CA VAL A 232 -10.66 -13.81 -3.73
C VAL A 232 -11.38 -13.79 -5.08
N ARG A 233 -12.05 -14.90 -5.44
CA ARG A 233 -12.84 -14.99 -6.68
C ARG A 233 -13.97 -13.96 -6.72
N ALA A 234 -14.72 -13.85 -5.62
CA ALA A 234 -15.85 -12.92 -5.53
C ALA A 234 -15.38 -11.46 -5.69
N MET A 235 -14.33 -11.06 -4.98
CA MET A 235 -13.80 -9.70 -5.07
C MET A 235 -13.20 -9.41 -6.46
N THR A 236 -12.40 -10.33 -7.02
CA THR A 236 -11.85 -10.16 -8.37
C THR A 236 -12.96 -10.02 -9.41
N LYS A 237 -13.99 -10.89 -9.32
CA LYS A 237 -15.15 -10.79 -10.22
C LYS A 237 -15.85 -9.44 -10.10
N GLN A 238 -16.09 -8.96 -8.89
CA GLN A 238 -16.72 -7.65 -8.67
C GLN A 238 -15.95 -6.52 -9.36
N TRP A 239 -14.63 -6.46 -9.19
CA TRP A 239 -13.81 -5.45 -9.84
C TRP A 239 -13.83 -5.54 -11.39
N LEU A 240 -13.77 -6.75 -11.93
CA LEU A 240 -13.82 -6.97 -13.38
C LEU A 240 -15.21 -6.63 -13.96
N ASP A 241 -16.30 -7.00 -13.27
CA ASP A 241 -17.67 -6.68 -13.69
C ASP A 241 -17.94 -5.15 -13.72
N MET A 242 -17.32 -4.39 -12.81
CA MET A 242 -17.40 -2.92 -12.78
C MET A 242 -16.62 -2.25 -13.92
N GLY A 243 -15.73 -2.99 -14.58
CA GLY A 243 -14.78 -2.46 -15.55
C GLY A 243 -13.59 -1.75 -14.87
N LEU A 244 -12.40 -2.15 -15.26
CA LEU A 244 -11.18 -1.54 -14.73
C LEU A 244 -11.00 -0.13 -15.29
N ARG A 245 -10.56 0.79 -14.46
CA ARG A 245 -10.33 2.20 -14.80
C ARG A 245 -8.87 2.57 -14.53
N PRO A 246 -8.32 3.58 -15.23
CA PRO A 246 -7.01 4.12 -14.91
C PRO A 246 -6.92 4.52 -13.43
N ARG A 247 -5.78 4.27 -12.79
CA ARG A 247 -5.52 4.55 -11.38
C ARG A 247 -4.36 5.50 -11.22
N ALA A 248 -4.55 6.56 -10.44
CA ALA A 248 -3.48 7.50 -10.12
C ALA A 248 -2.33 6.79 -9.37
N VAL A 249 -1.11 6.98 -9.83
CA VAL A 249 0.11 6.39 -9.26
C VAL A 249 1.05 7.42 -8.65
N THR A 250 0.83 8.70 -8.94
CA THR A 250 1.54 9.81 -8.28
C THR A 250 0.62 10.52 -7.30
N ARG A 251 1.20 11.25 -6.35
CA ARG A 251 0.50 12.03 -5.33
C ARG A 251 1.24 13.33 -5.06
N ASP A 252 0.51 14.39 -4.72
CA ASP A 252 1.09 15.56 -4.09
C ASP A 252 1.34 15.28 -2.60
N LEU A 253 2.48 15.74 -2.09
CA LEU A 253 2.91 15.60 -0.70
C LEU A 253 3.07 16.97 -0.05
#